data_c5778c8f4b1d575419a819962ab174ad
#
_entry.id   c5778c8f4b1d575419a819962ab174ad
#
_cell.length_a   1.000
_cell.length_b   1.000
_cell.length_c   1.000
_cell.angle_alpha   90.00
_cell.angle_beta   90.00
_cell.angle_gamma   90.00
#
_symmetry.space_group_name_H-M   'P 1'
#
loop_
_entity.id
_entity.type
_entity.pdbx_description
1 polymer ?
#
loop_
_entity_poly.entity_id
_entity_poly.type
_entity_poly.pdbx_seq_one_letter_code
_entity_poly.pdbx_strand_id
1 'polypeptide(L)'
;MHQRYVAYSDAHYAGNLVDGAYSLKLFGDAGTHLAILGDGHESLFAGYSSVEFLAPVRGGDVIEVEARLAAKGTRSRTVDFELRVICRSLDESGRAEVLAEPIVATRARGTGVLPADFVKENQ
;
A
#
# COMPACT_ATOMS: atom_id res chain seq x y z
N MET A 1 1.36 -5.02 9.04
CA MET A 1 1.43 -3.58 8.72
C MET A 1 2.87 -3.22 8.39
N HIS A 2 3.06 -2.46 7.35
CA HIS A 2 4.40 -2.11 6.86
C HIS A 2 4.66 -0.63 7.12
N GLN A 3 5.80 -0.31 7.70
CA GLN A 3 6.22 1.07 7.91
C GLN A 3 7.40 1.38 7.00
N ARG A 4 7.46 2.61 6.49
CA ARG A 4 8.49 3.03 5.55
C ARG A 4 8.76 4.52 5.67
N TYR A 5 10.05 4.87 5.61
CA TYR A 5 10.47 6.24 5.41
C TYR A 5 10.41 6.58 3.91
N VAL A 6 9.80 7.71 3.56
CA VAL A 6 9.71 8.17 2.17
C VAL A 6 10.97 8.95 1.82
N ALA A 7 11.80 8.41 0.95
CA ALA A 7 13.03 9.06 0.53
C ALA A 7 12.71 10.36 -0.22
N TYR A 8 13.48 11.40 0.02
CA TYR A 8 13.34 12.67 -0.72
C TYR A 8 13.52 12.48 -2.22
N SER A 9 14.36 11.53 -2.63
CA SER A 9 14.56 11.21 -4.05
C SER A 9 13.32 10.65 -4.75
N ASP A 10 12.35 10.12 -4.02
CA ASP A 10 11.09 9.65 -4.58
C ASP A 10 10.08 10.78 -4.78
N ALA A 11 10.32 11.94 -4.16
CA ALA A 11 9.45 13.11 -4.27
C ALA A 11 9.86 13.97 -5.47
N HIS A 12 9.61 13.46 -6.67
CA HIS A 12 10.06 14.10 -7.92
C HIS A 12 9.11 15.14 -8.48
N TYR A 13 7.93 15.32 -7.88
CA TYR A 13 7.02 16.42 -8.24
C TYR A 13 7.37 17.70 -7.49
N ALA A 14 6.97 18.83 -8.03
CA ALA A 14 7.14 20.12 -7.36
C ALA A 14 6.45 20.10 -5.99
N GLY A 15 7.06 20.79 -5.02
CA GLY A 15 6.52 20.82 -3.66
C GLY A 15 6.87 19.60 -2.80
N ASN A 16 7.90 18.86 -3.18
CA ASN A 16 8.37 17.69 -2.43
C ASN A 16 7.30 16.58 -2.36
N LEU A 17 6.60 16.34 -3.48
CA LEU A 17 5.52 15.37 -3.54
C LEU A 17 5.92 14.11 -4.29
N VAL A 18 5.51 12.95 -3.78
CA VAL A 18 5.62 11.68 -4.51
C VAL A 18 4.39 11.50 -5.42
N ASP A 19 4.56 10.71 -6.47
CA ASP A 19 3.45 10.39 -7.38
C ASP A 19 2.51 9.33 -6.78
N GLY A 20 1.33 9.18 -7.39
CA GLY A 20 0.35 8.18 -6.95
C GLY A 20 0.81 6.75 -7.15
N ALA A 21 1.66 6.49 -8.14
CA ALA A 21 2.21 5.17 -8.40
C ALA A 21 3.04 4.64 -7.22
N TYR A 22 3.62 5.53 -6.43
CA TYR A 22 4.35 5.17 -5.20
C TYR A 22 3.46 4.37 -4.24
N SER A 23 2.25 4.84 -3.97
CA SER A 23 1.29 4.13 -3.11
C SER A 23 0.92 2.78 -3.69
N LEU A 24 0.67 2.72 -5.00
CA LEU A 24 0.23 1.48 -5.65
C LEU A 24 1.33 0.41 -5.65
N LYS A 25 2.59 0.81 -5.78
CA LYS A 25 3.71 -0.12 -5.66
C LYS A 25 3.75 -0.76 -4.27
N LEU A 26 3.61 0.05 -3.23
CA LEU A 26 3.61 -0.43 -1.85
C LEU A 26 2.41 -1.32 -1.55
N PHE A 27 1.26 -1.02 -2.13
CA PHE A 27 0.07 -1.86 -2.04
C PHE A 27 0.32 -3.24 -2.67
N GLY A 28 0.98 -3.27 -3.82
CA GLY A 28 1.36 -4.52 -4.46
C GLY A 28 2.23 -5.39 -3.56
N ASP A 29 3.25 -4.79 -2.95
CA ASP A 29 4.15 -5.50 -2.02
C ASP A 29 3.39 -6.02 -0.79
N ALA A 30 2.55 -5.19 -0.19
CA ALA A 30 1.76 -5.56 0.99
C ALA A 30 0.74 -6.65 0.66
N GLY A 31 0.09 -6.55 -0.50
CA GLY A 31 -0.86 -7.55 -0.96
C GLY A 31 -0.21 -8.89 -1.24
N THR A 32 0.99 -8.88 -1.82
CA THR A 32 1.77 -10.10 -2.06
C THR A 32 2.13 -10.77 -0.73
N HIS A 33 2.58 -10.01 0.26
CA HIS A 33 2.88 -10.53 1.58
C HIS A 33 1.63 -11.15 2.23
N LEU A 34 0.51 -10.48 2.15
CA LEU A 34 -0.77 -10.99 2.65
C LEU A 34 -1.15 -12.31 1.97
N ALA A 35 -0.96 -12.41 0.66
CA ALA A 35 -1.24 -13.62 -0.11
C ALA A 35 -0.36 -14.79 0.32
N ILE A 36 0.93 -14.55 0.53
CA ILE A 36 1.86 -15.57 1.00
C ILE A 36 1.44 -16.07 2.38
N LEU A 37 1.11 -15.16 3.30
CA LEU A 37 0.69 -15.51 4.65
C LEU A 37 -0.60 -16.33 4.66
N GLY A 38 -1.56 -16.00 3.80
CA GLY A 38 -2.87 -16.64 3.77
C GLY A 38 -2.93 -17.89 2.90
N ASP A 39 -2.29 -17.90 1.76
CA ASP A 39 -2.42 -18.93 0.74
C ASP A 39 -1.11 -19.67 0.45
N GLY A 40 0.03 -19.22 0.96
CA GLY A 40 1.32 -19.81 0.62
C GLY A 40 1.73 -19.58 -0.83
N HIS A 41 1.20 -18.55 -1.47
CA HIS A 41 1.43 -18.22 -2.87
C HIS A 41 1.39 -16.70 -3.05
N GLU A 42 2.25 -16.17 -3.93
CA GLU A 42 2.29 -14.73 -4.21
C GLU A 42 0.99 -14.22 -4.85
N SER A 43 0.26 -15.11 -5.54
CA SER A 43 -0.91 -14.73 -6.31
C SER A 43 -0.54 -13.85 -7.52
N LEU A 44 -1.48 -13.56 -8.37
CA LEU A 44 -1.33 -12.65 -9.50
C LEU A 44 -2.28 -11.47 -9.30
N PHE A 45 -1.77 -10.27 -9.34
CA PHE A 45 -2.60 -9.09 -9.15
C PHE A 45 -3.36 -8.80 -10.45
N ALA A 46 -4.70 -8.86 -10.39
CA ALA A 46 -5.56 -8.67 -11.55
C ALA A 46 -5.90 -7.21 -11.82
N GLY A 47 -6.09 -6.42 -10.77
CA GLY A 47 -6.39 -5.01 -10.93
C GLY A 47 -7.01 -4.38 -9.70
N TYR A 48 -7.18 -3.07 -9.76
CA TYR A 48 -7.89 -2.29 -8.75
C TYR A 48 -9.32 -2.01 -9.22
N SER A 49 -10.29 -2.18 -8.34
CA SER A 49 -11.68 -1.74 -8.58
C SER A 49 -11.86 -0.29 -8.15
N SER A 50 -11.05 0.20 -7.22
CA SER A 50 -11.07 1.60 -6.80
C SER A 50 -9.70 2.02 -6.33
N VAL A 51 -9.36 3.27 -6.58
CA VAL A 51 -8.16 3.95 -6.05
C VAL A 51 -8.57 5.39 -5.74
N GLU A 52 -8.28 5.83 -4.52
CA GLU A 52 -8.57 7.18 -4.08
C GLU A 52 -7.30 7.81 -3.53
N PHE A 53 -6.90 8.95 -4.08
CA PHE A 53 -5.80 9.76 -3.58
C PHE A 53 -6.39 10.91 -2.76
N LEU A 54 -6.34 10.79 -1.44
CA LEU A 54 -7.06 11.67 -0.51
C LEU A 54 -6.18 12.80 0.03
N ALA A 55 -4.88 12.56 0.12
CA ALA A 55 -3.92 13.54 0.62
C ALA A 55 -2.54 13.27 0.02
N PRO A 56 -1.69 14.30 -0.13
CA PRO A 56 -0.35 14.11 -0.67
C PRO A 56 0.56 13.37 0.30
N VAL A 57 1.49 12.59 -0.26
CA VAL A 57 2.62 12.01 0.46
C VAL A 57 3.87 12.78 0.05
N ARG A 58 4.71 13.12 1.02
CA ARG A 58 5.89 13.97 0.82
C ARG A 58 7.18 13.22 1.14
N GLY A 59 8.24 13.61 0.47
CA GLY A 59 9.58 13.15 0.87
C GLY A 59 9.85 13.53 2.33
N GLY A 60 10.44 12.61 3.08
CA GLY A 60 10.65 12.77 4.50
C GLY A 60 9.52 12.31 5.39
N ASP A 61 8.35 11.95 4.82
CA ASP A 61 7.28 11.35 5.60
C ASP A 61 7.67 9.94 6.08
N VAL A 62 7.09 9.51 7.19
CA VAL A 62 7.03 8.10 7.56
C VAL A 62 5.59 7.66 7.36
N ILE A 63 5.41 6.55 6.67
CA ILE A 63 4.10 6.02 6.30
C ILE A 63 3.90 4.61 6.83
N GLU A 64 2.63 4.25 7.01
CA GLU A 64 2.18 2.89 7.27
C GLU A 64 1.32 2.41 6.11
N VAL A 65 1.53 1.16 5.70
CA VAL A 65 0.74 0.52 4.65
C VAL A 65 0.07 -0.71 5.24
N GLU A 66 -1.22 -0.80 5.06
CA GLU A 66 -2.03 -1.92 5.52
C GLU A 66 -2.74 -2.57 4.33
N ALA A 67 -2.68 -3.90 4.28
CA ALA A 67 -3.47 -4.71 3.36
C ALA A 67 -4.35 -5.64 4.18
N ARG A 68 -5.63 -5.70 3.85
CA ARG A 68 -6.63 -6.46 4.61
C ARG A 68 -7.51 -7.25 3.65
N LEU A 69 -7.66 -8.56 3.91
CA LEU A 69 -8.54 -9.40 3.11
C LEU A 69 -9.99 -8.96 3.33
N ALA A 70 -10.66 -8.54 2.24
CA ALA A 70 -12.05 -8.10 2.27
C ALA A 70 -13.00 -9.22 1.86
N ALA A 71 -12.61 -10.07 0.89
CA ALA A 71 -13.43 -11.18 0.42
C ALA A 71 -12.55 -12.27 -0.18
N LYS A 72 -13.06 -13.49 -0.15
CA LYS A 72 -12.34 -14.66 -0.64
C LYS A 72 -13.27 -15.51 -1.51
N GLY A 73 -12.92 -15.63 -2.78
CA GLY A 73 -13.58 -16.56 -3.70
C GLY A 73 -12.76 -17.85 -3.85
N THR A 74 -13.12 -18.69 -4.80
CA THR A 74 -12.36 -19.92 -5.07
C THR A 74 -10.92 -19.63 -5.46
N ARG A 75 -10.71 -18.66 -6.35
CA ARG A 75 -9.39 -18.22 -6.80
C ARG A 75 -9.12 -16.75 -6.50
N SER A 76 -10.15 -15.96 -6.26
CA SER A 76 -10.01 -14.52 -6.08
C SER A 76 -9.82 -14.15 -4.61
N ARG A 77 -9.01 -13.13 -4.39
CA ARG A 77 -8.81 -12.49 -3.09
C ARG A 77 -9.02 -11.00 -3.27
N THR A 78 -10.07 -10.48 -2.67
CA THR A 78 -10.32 -9.03 -2.67
C THR A 78 -9.63 -8.44 -1.45
N VAL A 79 -8.81 -7.42 -1.68
CA VAL A 79 -7.97 -6.81 -0.65
C VAL A 79 -8.24 -5.32 -0.58
N ASP A 80 -8.43 -4.82 0.63
CA ASP A 80 -8.49 -3.39 0.90
C ASP A 80 -7.11 -2.91 1.35
N PHE A 81 -6.66 -1.80 0.77
CA PHE A 81 -5.38 -1.18 1.06
C PHE A 81 -5.57 0.22 1.61
N GLU A 82 -4.71 0.58 2.55
CA GLU A 82 -4.67 1.94 3.08
C GLU A 82 -3.22 2.35 3.34
N LEU A 83 -2.88 3.56 2.92
CA LEU A 83 -1.60 4.18 3.22
C LEU A 83 -1.85 5.41 4.08
N ARG A 84 -1.19 5.48 5.24
CA ARG A 84 -1.33 6.58 6.18
C ARG A 84 0.01 7.24 6.43
N VAL A 85 0.03 8.55 6.48
CA VAL A 85 1.21 9.31 6.92
C VAL A 85 1.16 9.39 8.44
N ILE A 86 2.23 8.96 9.11
CA ILE A 86 2.32 8.94 10.58
C ILE A 86 3.34 9.92 11.13
N CYS A 87 4.33 10.30 10.34
CA CYS A 87 5.29 11.34 10.70
C CYS A 87 5.50 12.26 9.51
N ARG A 88 5.79 13.54 9.76
CA ARG A 88 6.01 14.53 8.71
C ARG A 88 7.07 15.55 9.12
N SER A 89 7.86 15.99 8.15
CA SER A 89 8.83 17.07 8.33
C SER A 89 8.15 18.38 8.71
N LEU A 90 8.74 19.11 9.64
CA LEU A 90 8.31 20.45 10.02
C LEU A 90 8.89 21.51 9.09
N ASP A 91 10.15 21.30 8.68
CA ASP A 91 10.90 22.24 7.83
C ASP A 91 12.09 21.54 7.19
N GLU A 92 12.98 22.32 6.58
CA GLU A 92 14.18 21.79 5.90
C GLU A 92 15.34 21.45 6.83
N SER A 93 15.20 21.70 8.13
CA SER A 93 16.30 21.47 9.10
C SER A 93 16.46 20.01 9.51
N GLY A 94 15.51 19.16 9.13
CA GLY A 94 15.46 17.76 9.57
C GLY A 94 14.57 17.54 10.78
N ARG A 95 13.96 18.59 11.32
CA ARG A 95 12.96 18.46 12.39
C ARG A 95 11.69 17.86 11.83
N ALA A 96 11.12 16.91 12.55
CA ALA A 96 9.93 16.19 12.15
C ALA A 96 9.06 15.90 13.38
N GLU A 97 7.80 15.60 13.14
CA GLU A 97 6.87 15.30 14.21
C GLU A 97 6.13 14.00 13.94
N VAL A 98 5.74 13.33 15.02
CA VAL A 98 4.76 12.24 14.96
C VAL A 98 3.39 12.89 14.96
N LEU A 99 2.58 12.60 13.95
CA LEU A 99 1.24 13.17 13.85
C LEU A 99 0.34 12.60 14.93
N ALA A 100 -0.40 13.47 15.62
CA ALA A 100 -1.38 13.06 16.63
C ALA A 100 -2.45 12.16 16.02
N GLU A 101 -2.87 12.49 14.79
CA GLU A 101 -3.77 11.65 14.00
C GLU A 101 -3.12 11.36 12.65
N PRO A 102 -2.93 10.07 12.30
CA PRO A 102 -2.43 9.71 10.98
C PRO A 102 -3.30 10.28 9.87
N ILE A 103 -2.67 10.66 8.76
CA ILE A 103 -3.38 11.17 7.59
C ILE A 103 -3.55 10.01 6.61
N VAL A 104 -4.79 9.65 6.31
CA VAL A 104 -5.07 8.67 5.25
C VAL A 104 -4.79 9.35 3.91
N ALA A 105 -3.74 8.91 3.24
CA ALA A 105 -3.31 9.50 1.99
C ALA A 105 -3.87 8.78 0.77
N THR A 106 -3.93 7.45 0.81
CA THR A 106 -4.41 6.64 -0.32
C THR A 106 -5.20 5.46 0.19
N ARG A 107 -6.31 5.18 -0.46
CA ARG A 107 -7.11 3.96 -0.29
C ARG A 107 -7.28 3.28 -1.63
N ALA A 108 -7.33 1.97 -1.62
CA ALA A 108 -7.60 1.20 -2.82
C ALA A 108 -8.27 -0.12 -2.48
N ARG A 109 -8.98 -0.67 -3.44
CA ARG A 109 -9.47 -2.05 -3.40
C ARG A 109 -8.98 -2.75 -4.66
N GLY A 110 -8.37 -3.91 -4.48
CA GLY A 110 -7.81 -4.68 -5.58
C GLY A 110 -8.15 -6.16 -5.46
N THR A 111 -7.87 -6.88 -6.52
CA THR A 111 -8.13 -8.32 -6.58
C THR A 111 -6.87 -9.05 -7.03
N GLY A 112 -6.45 -10.02 -6.22
CA GLY A 112 -5.46 -11.01 -6.57
C GLY A 112 -6.15 -12.31 -6.99
N VAL A 113 -5.50 -13.07 -7.86
CA VAL A 113 -6.05 -14.31 -8.39
C VAL A 113 -5.01 -15.41 -8.26
N LEU A 114 -5.39 -16.54 -7.65
CA LEU A 114 -4.54 -17.72 -7.60
C LEU A 114 -4.62 -18.48 -8.93
N PRO A 115 -3.49 -19.03 -9.41
CA PRO A 115 -3.53 -19.89 -10.59
C PRO A 115 -4.45 -21.08 -10.37
N ALA A 116 -5.15 -21.50 -11.43
CA ALA A 116 -6.10 -22.62 -11.36
C ALA A 116 -5.45 -23.92 -10.91
N ASP A 117 -4.25 -24.22 -11.42
CA ASP A 117 -3.47 -25.42 -11.07
C ASP A 117 -3.12 -25.45 -9.58
N PHE A 118 -2.73 -24.31 -9.01
CA PHE A 118 -2.39 -24.21 -7.59
C PHE A 118 -3.62 -24.53 -6.72
N VAL A 119 -4.78 -23.96 -7.06
CA VAL A 119 -6.03 -24.23 -6.33
C VAL A 119 -6.42 -25.69 -6.44
N LYS A 120 -6.29 -26.28 -7.63
CA LYS A 120 -6.61 -27.67 -7.88
C LYS A 120 -5.73 -28.63 -7.06
N GLU A 121 -4.43 -28.32 -6.93
CA GLU A 121 -3.48 -29.13 -6.16
C GLU A 121 -3.72 -29.04 -4.65
N ASN A 122 -4.28 -27.95 -4.17
CA ASN A 122 -4.39 -27.64 -2.75
C ASN A 122 -5.83 -27.67 -2.20
N GLN A 123 -6.75 -28.26 -2.95
CA GLN A 123 -8.12 -28.48 -2.49
C GLN A 123 -8.28 -29.81 -1.77
#